data_ed2074c50ff2c40e5edf0e2cf00415f1
#
_entry.id   ed2074c50ff2c40e5edf0e2cf00415f1
#
_cell.length_a   1.000
_cell.length_b   1.000
_cell.length_c   1.000
_cell.angle_alpha   90.00
_cell.angle_beta   90.00
_cell.angle_gamma   90.00
#
_symmetry.space_group_name_H-M   'P 1'
#
loop_
_entity.id
_entity.type
_entity.pdbx_description
1 polymer ?
#
loop_
_entity_poly.entity_id
_entity_poly.type
_entity_poly.pdbx_seq_one_letter_code
_entity_poly.pdbx_strand_id
1 'polypeptide(L)'
;MCSISRHGLIFLLLSSSLCSAATIRSLSVRGNNVFTGREITGWLSSRAGVQFSEAALRSDSSMVLESYRAQGYLGIRVRFDPPLFSPDSAFVDMILVVEEGRQTLITRLGVRGEVRLSEAEILDRFDLGPGAPLNRSLLERDIEALLVRYEKLGYPFTRCSVDSLGSRPGRLEDSVDVVLGVEEGVRMTVDEIRVEGNKETDASVIIRETRLERGEPFNPAKIDAIRERLNRLNIFSSVADPELYIRDGHGGLLLKVKEGNTNTFDGILGYIPPAVPGSSGYLTGLASVSMRNLFGTGRKLSLRWQREDRLSQEIGVRYVEPWIFSRPVNVGGGFLQRQQDSTYVRRTLDLRTELMLSEELSVSLVFNAEKVIPATDSTSVARVVGTNETTGGIEIQYDTRDDVYSPESGARYRTDYHYGRKSIGSVPAGAALSAVAGGTVQRLGVDLEFFLPSFRRQVVAFGIHGREIRTGQVQQSEMYQFGGANTLRGYRENQFEGAEIVWTNAEYRFILARRSFLFAFLDTGYYNRPEDDILGNPSARAFKYGYGIGIRLDTALGNLGVSLALGQGDSFGTAKIHIGLINDF
;
A
#
# COMPACT_ATOMS: atom_id res chain seq x y z
N MET A 1 64.98 -41.85 12.32
CA MET A 1 65.97 -40.81 12.59
C MET A 1 65.30 -39.45 12.57
N CYS A 2 65.36 -38.83 13.75
CA CYS A 2 65.35 -37.39 14.03
C CYS A 2 64.13 -36.55 13.50
N SER A 3 63.51 -35.71 14.28
CA SER A 3 63.69 -35.15 15.61
C SER A 3 62.46 -34.41 16.01
N ILE A 4 61.98 -34.56 17.20
CA ILE A 4 60.89 -33.84 17.84
C ILE A 4 61.39 -32.45 18.19
N SER A 5 60.71 -31.40 17.75
CA SER A 5 60.89 -30.05 18.28
C SER A 5 59.59 -29.56 18.94
N ARG A 6 59.63 -29.45 20.27
CA ARG A 6 58.62 -28.78 21.12
C ARG A 6 58.69 -27.26 20.90
N HIS A 7 57.60 -26.63 20.52
CA HIS A 7 57.43 -25.19 20.67
C HIS A 7 56.28 -24.93 21.65
N GLY A 8 56.65 -24.30 22.78
CA GLY A 8 55.74 -23.94 23.84
C GLY A 8 54.74 -22.87 23.41
N LEU A 9 53.49 -23.12 23.74
CA LEU A 9 52.39 -22.18 23.62
C LEU A 9 52.48 -21.17 24.76
N ILE A 10 52.99 -19.97 24.49
CA ILE A 10 52.90 -18.81 25.39
C ILE A 10 51.49 -18.27 25.30
N PHE A 11 50.65 -18.52 26.31
CA PHE A 11 49.37 -17.87 26.53
C PHE A 11 49.65 -16.42 26.96
N LEU A 12 49.56 -15.48 26.01
CA LEU A 12 49.46 -14.06 26.32
C LEU A 12 48.04 -13.78 26.83
N LEU A 13 47.89 -13.73 28.15
CA LEU A 13 46.73 -13.14 28.81
C LEU A 13 46.71 -11.63 28.48
N LEU A 14 46.00 -11.26 27.41
CA LEU A 14 45.54 -9.89 27.21
C LEU A 14 44.50 -9.60 28.29
N SER A 15 44.92 -9.01 29.38
CA SER A 15 44.06 -8.33 30.33
C SER A 15 43.43 -7.15 29.60
N SER A 16 42.25 -7.35 28.95
CA SER A 16 41.37 -6.27 28.59
C SER A 16 40.93 -5.61 29.90
N SER A 17 41.60 -4.53 30.28
CA SER A 17 41.06 -3.57 31.24
C SER A 17 39.74 -3.07 30.63
N LEU A 18 38.62 -3.63 31.10
CA LEU A 18 37.30 -3.05 30.98
C LEU A 18 37.38 -1.65 31.60
N CYS A 19 37.63 -0.63 30.79
CA CYS A 19 37.43 0.75 31.21
C CYS A 19 35.93 0.88 31.47
N SER A 20 35.51 0.63 32.72
CA SER A 20 34.13 0.84 33.15
C SER A 20 33.86 2.33 33.02
N ALA A 21 33.00 2.72 32.07
CA ALA A 21 32.62 4.12 31.93
C ALA A 21 31.97 4.59 33.22
N ALA A 22 32.44 5.72 33.77
CA ALA A 22 31.94 6.27 35.04
C ALA A 22 30.43 6.49 34.93
N THR A 23 29.71 6.26 36.03
CA THR A 23 28.27 6.53 36.11
C THR A 23 28.03 7.93 36.67
N ILE A 24 27.13 8.69 36.07
CA ILE A 24 26.75 10.03 36.54
C ILE A 24 26.05 9.86 37.91
N ARG A 25 26.67 10.37 38.97
CA ARG A 25 26.12 10.36 40.32
C ARG A 25 25.14 11.51 40.51
N SER A 26 25.51 12.71 40.08
CA SER A 26 24.71 13.90 40.18
C SER A 26 24.88 14.83 38.98
N LEU A 27 23.82 15.49 38.57
CA LEU A 27 23.82 16.56 37.57
C LEU A 27 23.05 17.75 38.15
N SER A 28 23.74 18.87 38.28
CA SER A 28 23.15 20.13 38.73
C SER A 28 23.22 21.17 37.63
N VAL A 29 22.23 22.08 37.61
CA VAL A 29 22.16 23.20 36.66
C VAL A 29 22.34 24.50 37.44
N ARG A 30 23.14 25.43 36.87
CA ARG A 30 23.40 26.75 37.44
C ARG A 30 23.16 27.86 36.40
N GLY A 31 22.69 29.02 36.88
CA GLY A 31 22.48 30.20 36.04
C GLY A 31 21.18 30.19 35.24
N ASN A 32 20.34 29.21 35.46
CA ASN A 32 19.01 29.06 34.89
C ASN A 32 17.97 29.83 35.68
N ASN A 33 17.35 30.87 35.10
CA ASN A 33 16.26 31.66 35.68
C ASN A 33 14.93 31.46 34.93
N VAL A 34 14.98 31.16 33.65
CA VAL A 34 13.83 31.00 32.76
C VAL A 34 13.19 29.64 32.91
N PHE A 35 14.00 28.59 32.88
CA PHE A 35 13.55 27.21 33.09
C PHE A 35 14.06 26.69 34.42
N THR A 36 13.27 25.89 35.09
CA THR A 36 13.70 25.22 36.31
C THR A 36 14.78 24.18 36.05
N GLY A 37 15.66 23.93 37.01
CA GLY A 37 16.67 22.87 36.88
C GLY A 37 16.06 21.48 36.59
N ARG A 38 14.83 21.22 37.05
CA ARG A 38 14.10 19.96 36.78
C ARG A 38 13.65 19.87 35.32
N GLU A 39 13.17 20.95 34.73
CA GLU A 39 12.80 21.01 33.32
C GLU A 39 14.03 20.77 32.44
N ILE A 40 15.12 21.50 32.70
CA ILE A 40 16.36 21.34 31.94
C ILE A 40 16.88 19.90 32.06
N THR A 41 16.95 19.33 33.26
CA THR A 41 17.43 17.94 33.44
C THR A 41 16.49 16.92 32.80
N GLY A 42 15.20 17.25 32.65
CA GLY A 42 14.23 16.40 31.94
C GLY A 42 14.51 16.28 30.45
N TRP A 43 15.12 17.26 29.81
CA TRP A 43 15.48 17.25 28.39
C TRP A 43 16.74 16.45 28.11
N LEU A 44 17.62 16.28 29.11
CA LEU A 44 18.94 15.69 28.97
C LEU A 44 18.91 14.17 28.93
N SER A 45 19.71 13.60 28.06
CA SER A 45 20.02 12.17 28.07
C SER A 45 20.96 11.80 29.21
N SER A 46 21.85 12.72 29.58
CA SER A 46 22.80 12.60 30.70
C SER A 46 22.09 12.92 32.01
N ARG A 47 21.84 11.91 32.84
CA ARG A 47 21.18 12.04 34.15
C ARG A 47 21.73 11.06 35.15
N ALA A 48 21.47 11.28 36.44
CA ALA A 48 21.94 10.39 37.50
C ALA A 48 21.55 8.92 37.19
N GLY A 49 22.51 8.02 37.34
CA GLY A 49 22.37 6.60 37.05
C GLY A 49 22.72 6.18 35.62
N VAL A 50 23.02 7.11 34.71
CA VAL A 50 23.41 6.84 33.32
C VAL A 50 24.94 6.87 33.19
N GLN A 51 25.49 6.11 32.28
CA GLN A 51 26.92 6.12 31.98
C GLN A 51 27.35 7.45 31.35
N PHE A 52 28.49 7.97 31.81
CA PHE A 52 29.08 9.19 31.30
C PHE A 52 29.53 9.02 29.85
N SER A 53 29.15 9.99 28.99
CA SER A 53 29.54 10.04 27.59
C SER A 53 29.71 11.50 27.12
N GLU A 54 30.89 11.85 26.65
CA GLU A 54 31.15 13.18 26.08
C GLU A 54 30.26 13.48 24.85
N ALA A 55 29.93 12.44 24.07
CA ALA A 55 29.03 12.61 22.93
C ALA A 55 27.61 12.99 23.38
N ALA A 56 27.12 12.37 24.47
CA ALA A 56 25.83 12.70 25.06
C ALA A 56 25.81 14.16 25.57
N LEU A 57 26.89 14.65 26.20
CA LEU A 57 26.98 16.02 26.69
C LEU A 57 26.88 17.06 25.55
N ARG A 58 27.46 16.79 24.40
CA ARG A 58 27.35 17.69 23.25
C ARG A 58 25.91 17.74 22.72
N SER A 59 25.23 16.61 22.61
CA SER A 59 23.83 16.54 22.24
C SER A 59 22.93 17.26 23.26
N ASP A 60 23.18 17.04 24.55
CA ASP A 60 22.47 17.68 25.65
C ASP A 60 22.64 19.21 25.64
N SER A 61 23.88 19.70 25.43
CA SER A 61 24.15 21.13 25.27
C SER A 61 23.36 21.74 24.10
N SER A 62 23.30 21.06 22.97
CA SER A 62 22.54 21.50 21.80
C SER A 62 21.03 21.57 22.10
N MET A 63 20.48 20.58 22.79
CA MET A 63 19.08 20.55 23.20
C MET A 63 18.71 21.74 24.09
N VAL A 64 19.56 22.05 25.09
CA VAL A 64 19.35 23.22 25.96
C VAL A 64 19.44 24.52 25.17
N LEU A 65 20.45 24.66 24.29
CA LEU A 65 20.61 25.83 23.41
C LEU A 65 19.35 26.05 22.54
N GLU A 66 18.83 25.01 21.92
CA GLU A 66 17.63 25.10 21.08
C GLU A 66 16.40 25.50 21.90
N SER A 67 16.21 24.90 23.07
CA SER A 67 15.06 25.21 23.94
C SER A 67 15.05 26.68 24.38
N TYR A 68 16.19 27.24 24.74
CA TYR A 68 16.31 28.65 25.09
C TYR A 68 16.18 29.58 23.87
N ARG A 69 16.76 29.20 22.73
CA ARG A 69 16.63 29.96 21.48
C ARG A 69 15.18 30.01 20.99
N ALA A 70 14.43 28.94 21.19
CA ALA A 70 13.00 28.93 20.90
C ALA A 70 12.19 29.96 21.72
N GLN A 71 12.72 30.36 22.87
CA GLN A 71 12.18 31.43 23.72
C GLN A 71 12.86 32.79 23.48
N GLY A 72 13.61 32.95 22.38
CA GLY A 72 14.22 34.21 21.99
C GLY A 72 15.54 34.54 22.70
N TYR A 73 16.13 33.65 23.47
CA TYR A 73 17.43 33.85 24.12
C TYR A 73 18.57 33.56 23.14
N LEU A 74 18.77 34.42 22.18
CA LEU A 74 19.75 34.20 21.09
C LEU A 74 21.20 34.23 21.55
N GLY A 75 21.50 34.99 22.62
CA GLY A 75 22.84 35.14 23.20
C GLY A 75 23.19 34.06 24.22
N ILE A 76 22.34 33.01 24.35
CA ILE A 76 22.59 31.91 25.31
C ILE A 76 23.93 31.24 25.10
N ARG A 77 24.62 30.94 26.21
CA ARG A 77 25.79 30.07 26.25
C ARG A 77 25.55 28.94 27.23
N VAL A 78 25.88 27.74 26.80
CA VAL A 78 25.73 26.53 27.61
C VAL A 78 27.05 25.79 27.60
N ARG A 79 27.53 25.43 28.78
CA ARG A 79 28.75 24.62 28.93
C ARG A 79 28.61 23.69 30.12
N PHE A 80 29.23 22.55 30.03
CA PHE A 80 29.48 21.71 31.18
C PHE A 80 30.81 22.14 31.84
N ASP A 81 30.83 22.28 33.15
CA ASP A 81 32.06 22.41 33.89
C ASP A 81 32.86 21.10 33.78
N PRO A 82 34.19 21.12 33.99
CA PRO A 82 35.00 19.90 34.00
C PRO A 82 34.38 18.84 34.92
N PRO A 83 34.22 17.59 34.44
CA PRO A 83 33.60 16.54 35.21
C PRO A 83 34.42 16.20 36.45
N LEU A 84 33.80 16.09 37.61
CA LEU A 84 34.45 15.74 38.89
C LEU A 84 34.32 14.22 39.14
N PHE A 85 35.35 13.50 38.87
CA PHE A 85 35.40 12.06 39.10
C PHE A 85 35.65 11.72 40.56
N SER A 86 35.03 10.66 41.07
CA SER A 86 35.33 10.05 42.36
C SER A 86 36.76 9.46 42.34
N PRO A 87 37.40 9.26 43.52
CA PRO A 87 38.75 8.73 43.59
C PRO A 87 38.95 7.36 42.90
N ASP A 88 37.91 6.57 42.85
CA ASP A 88 37.86 5.26 42.18
C ASP A 88 37.42 5.35 40.68
N SER A 89 37.17 6.55 40.19
CA SER A 89 36.66 6.82 38.84
C SER A 89 35.33 6.10 38.49
N ALA A 90 34.63 5.53 39.46
CA ALA A 90 33.38 4.82 39.24
C ALA A 90 32.18 5.79 39.05
N PHE A 91 32.26 6.99 39.60
CA PHE A 91 31.21 7.99 39.57
C PHE A 91 31.73 9.36 39.11
N VAL A 92 30.83 10.13 38.52
CA VAL A 92 31.12 11.52 38.11
C VAL A 92 29.99 12.45 38.52
N ASP A 93 30.35 13.61 39.06
CA ASP A 93 29.44 14.71 39.34
C ASP A 93 29.63 15.77 38.27
N MET A 94 28.49 16.31 37.76
CA MET A 94 28.45 17.22 36.64
C MET A 94 27.68 18.48 36.97
N ILE A 95 28.15 19.59 36.43
CA ILE A 95 27.48 20.89 36.53
C ILE A 95 27.28 21.42 35.11
N LEU A 96 26.04 21.67 34.76
CA LEU A 96 25.66 22.40 33.56
C LEU A 96 25.53 23.89 33.91
N VAL A 97 26.31 24.73 33.28
CA VAL A 97 26.27 26.18 33.46
C VAL A 97 25.54 26.79 32.26
N VAL A 98 24.51 27.56 32.56
CA VAL A 98 23.70 28.29 31.59
C VAL A 98 23.91 29.78 31.79
N GLU A 99 24.30 30.48 30.73
CA GLU A 99 24.34 31.95 30.69
C GLU A 99 23.26 32.39 29.70
N GLU A 100 22.08 32.75 30.21
CA GLU A 100 20.86 32.92 29.39
C GLU A 100 20.96 34.09 28.40
N GLY A 101 21.65 35.16 28.77
CA GLY A 101 21.69 36.39 28.02
C GLY A 101 20.37 37.16 28.10
N ARG A 102 20.09 37.98 27.07
CA ARG A 102 18.85 38.77 26.97
C ARG A 102 17.86 38.07 26.03
N GLN A 103 16.57 38.17 26.32
CA GLN A 103 15.52 37.73 25.42
C GLN A 103 15.37 38.74 24.29
N THR A 104 15.24 38.26 23.05
CA THR A 104 14.98 39.04 21.86
C THR A 104 13.52 38.88 21.46
N LEU A 105 12.76 39.99 21.47
CA LEU A 105 11.36 40.01 21.07
C LEU A 105 11.20 40.68 19.69
N ILE A 106 10.26 40.19 18.91
CA ILE A 106 9.87 40.78 17.63
C ILE A 106 9.05 42.05 17.93
N THR A 107 9.52 43.20 17.47
CA THR A 107 8.78 44.48 17.58
C THR A 107 7.90 44.65 16.33
N ARG A 108 8.42 44.30 15.17
CA ARG A 108 7.72 44.40 13.90
C ARG A 108 8.06 43.20 13.03
N LEU A 109 7.03 42.61 12.42
CA LEU A 109 7.15 41.66 11.32
C LEU A 109 6.52 42.33 10.09
N GLY A 110 7.30 42.54 9.02
CA GLY A 110 6.86 43.21 7.80
C GLY A 110 7.23 42.43 6.55
N VAL A 111 6.53 42.71 5.46
CA VAL A 111 6.74 42.10 4.16
C VAL A 111 7.11 43.17 3.15
N ARG A 112 8.10 42.88 2.31
CA ARG A 112 8.52 43.73 1.18
C ARG A 112 8.46 42.90 -0.10
N GLY A 113 8.07 43.54 -1.19
CA GLY A 113 8.00 42.94 -2.53
C GLY A 113 6.74 43.36 -3.27
N GLU A 114 6.72 43.12 -4.57
CA GLU A 114 5.51 43.29 -5.38
C GLU A 114 4.69 41.98 -5.27
N VAL A 115 3.74 41.98 -4.35
CA VAL A 115 2.99 40.76 -3.97
C VAL A 115 1.48 40.97 -4.14
N ARG A 116 0.79 39.95 -4.62
CA ARG A 116 -0.67 39.95 -4.76
C ARG A 116 -1.41 39.85 -3.43
N LEU A 117 -0.82 39.10 -2.50
CA LEU A 117 -1.34 39.01 -1.14
C LEU A 117 -0.91 40.27 -0.38
N SER A 118 -1.85 40.91 0.28
CA SER A 118 -1.52 42.02 1.20
C SER A 118 -0.63 41.53 2.35
N GLU A 119 0.15 42.44 2.93
CA GLU A 119 0.95 42.12 4.13
C GLU A 119 0.12 41.48 5.23
N ALA A 120 -1.10 41.97 5.46
CA ALA A 120 -2.02 41.40 6.43
C ALA A 120 -2.42 39.94 6.09
N GLU A 121 -2.70 39.64 4.83
CA GLU A 121 -3.03 38.27 4.39
C GLU A 121 -1.87 37.29 4.49
N ILE A 122 -0.63 37.79 4.30
CA ILE A 122 0.59 36.98 4.47
C ILE A 122 0.78 36.67 5.95
N LEU A 123 0.71 37.68 6.81
CA LEU A 123 1.02 37.58 8.24
C LEU A 123 -0.09 36.97 9.09
N ASP A 124 -1.33 36.98 8.61
CA ASP A 124 -2.52 36.42 9.34
C ASP A 124 -2.35 34.94 9.74
N ARG A 125 -1.50 34.20 9.03
CA ARG A 125 -1.26 32.77 9.29
C ARG A 125 0.11 32.47 9.85
N PHE A 126 0.87 33.50 10.20
CA PHE A 126 2.15 33.30 10.87
C PHE A 126 1.89 33.06 12.36
N ASP A 127 2.51 32.03 12.91
CA ASP A 127 2.54 31.79 14.34
C ASP A 127 3.43 32.84 15.04
N LEU A 128 4.38 33.39 14.29
CA LEU A 128 5.30 34.43 14.75
C LEU A 128 4.73 35.82 14.50
N GLY A 129 4.70 36.67 15.54
CA GLY A 129 4.17 38.02 15.42
C GLY A 129 4.81 39.02 16.40
N PRO A 130 4.40 40.32 16.35
CA PRO A 130 4.88 41.33 17.26
C PRO A 130 4.62 40.95 18.73
N GLY A 131 5.64 41.11 19.59
CA GLY A 131 5.61 40.73 21.00
C GLY A 131 6.02 39.28 21.27
N ALA A 132 6.16 38.43 20.24
CA ALA A 132 6.63 37.06 20.39
C ALA A 132 8.17 37.00 20.47
N PRO A 133 8.74 36.02 21.17
CA PRO A 133 10.16 35.72 21.12
C PRO A 133 10.61 35.36 19.71
N LEU A 134 11.78 35.87 19.25
CA LEU A 134 12.32 35.51 17.95
C LEU A 134 12.77 34.05 17.95
N ASN A 135 11.97 33.20 17.33
CA ASN A 135 12.23 31.79 17.16
C ASN A 135 12.50 31.48 15.68
N ARG A 136 13.75 31.12 15.38
CA ARG A 136 14.20 30.85 14.00
C ARG A 136 13.43 29.66 13.38
N SER A 137 13.26 28.57 14.10
CA SER A 137 12.60 27.38 13.56
C SER A 137 11.11 27.61 13.29
N LEU A 138 10.48 28.48 14.09
CA LEU A 138 9.10 28.88 13.88
C LEU A 138 8.99 29.77 12.63
N LEU A 139 9.92 30.74 12.47
CA LEU A 139 9.97 31.62 11.30
C LEU A 139 10.19 30.81 10.00
N GLU A 140 11.12 29.84 10.00
CA GLU A 140 11.35 28.95 8.86
C GLU A 140 10.09 28.15 8.48
N ARG A 141 9.34 27.65 9.46
CA ARG A 141 8.07 26.94 9.27
C ARG A 141 6.97 27.86 8.71
N ASP A 142 6.87 29.09 9.23
CA ASP A 142 5.92 30.09 8.72
C ASP A 142 6.24 30.47 7.26
N ILE A 143 7.52 30.64 6.91
CA ILE A 143 7.96 30.88 5.55
C ILE A 143 7.61 29.68 4.64
N GLU A 144 7.86 28.46 5.09
CA GLU A 144 7.51 27.25 4.34
C GLU A 144 6.01 27.16 4.07
N ALA A 145 5.18 27.43 5.09
CA ALA A 145 3.73 27.49 4.94
C ALA A 145 3.27 28.58 3.95
N LEU A 146 3.95 29.73 3.94
CA LEU A 146 3.72 30.79 2.96
C LEU A 146 4.06 30.34 1.54
N LEU A 147 5.21 29.69 1.33
CA LEU A 147 5.61 29.18 0.01
C LEU A 147 4.61 28.15 -0.52
N VAL A 148 4.16 27.22 0.32
CA VAL A 148 3.09 26.24 -0.03
C VAL A 148 1.79 26.96 -0.42
N ARG A 149 1.46 28.08 0.22
CA ARG A 149 0.27 28.88 -0.14
C ARG A 149 0.42 29.53 -1.52
N TYR A 150 1.57 30.11 -1.82
CA TYR A 150 1.86 30.68 -3.14
C TYR A 150 1.85 29.61 -4.22
N GLU A 151 2.39 28.44 -3.95
CA GLU A 151 2.34 27.29 -4.84
C GLU A 151 0.89 26.92 -5.21
N LYS A 152 0.00 26.83 -4.21
CA LYS A 152 -1.45 26.59 -4.43
C LYS A 152 -2.14 27.70 -5.23
N LEU A 153 -1.63 28.92 -5.19
CA LEU A 153 -2.12 30.05 -6.01
C LEU A 153 -1.57 30.03 -7.45
N GLY A 154 -0.69 29.07 -7.77
CA GLY A 154 -0.09 28.93 -9.08
C GLY A 154 1.29 29.60 -9.25
N TYR A 155 1.99 29.87 -8.15
CA TYR A 155 3.32 30.50 -8.13
C TYR A 155 4.38 29.55 -7.52
N PRO A 156 4.78 28.46 -8.20
CA PRO A 156 5.68 27.45 -7.64
C PRO A 156 7.12 27.93 -7.49
N PHE A 157 7.47 29.08 -8.07
CA PHE A 157 8.82 29.64 -8.04
C PHE A 157 8.95 30.84 -7.10
N THR A 158 7.96 31.05 -6.23
CA THR A 158 8.02 32.08 -5.21
C THR A 158 9.22 31.88 -4.29
N ARG A 159 9.93 32.97 -4.01
CA ARG A 159 11.03 33.00 -3.07
C ARG A 159 10.67 33.90 -1.90
N CYS A 160 11.00 33.45 -0.70
CA CYS A 160 10.90 34.26 0.50
C CYS A 160 12.21 34.19 1.25
N SER A 161 12.76 35.36 1.57
CA SER A 161 14.00 35.51 2.32
C SER A 161 13.81 36.48 3.48
N VAL A 162 14.70 36.43 4.46
CA VAL A 162 14.78 37.47 5.50
C VAL A 162 15.67 38.58 4.97
N ASP A 163 15.08 39.70 4.52
CA ASP A 163 15.81 40.82 3.93
C ASP A 163 16.55 41.61 4.98
N SER A 164 15.98 41.82 6.14
CA SER A 164 16.63 42.54 7.21
C SER A 164 16.18 42.12 8.59
N LEU A 165 17.13 42.17 9.52
CA LEU A 165 16.93 42.01 10.96
C LEU A 165 17.48 43.28 11.64
N GLY A 166 16.58 44.21 11.96
CA GLY A 166 16.95 45.46 12.66
C GLY A 166 16.95 45.21 14.17
N SER A 167 18.12 44.88 14.75
CA SER A 167 18.23 44.67 16.21
C SER A 167 18.47 45.96 16.94
N ARG A 168 17.79 46.19 18.08
CA ARG A 168 17.94 47.29 19.02
C ARG A 168 18.19 46.77 20.43
N PRO A 169 19.35 47.04 21.01
CA PRO A 169 19.58 46.63 22.41
C PRO A 169 18.62 47.37 23.36
N GLY A 170 17.94 46.62 24.18
CA GLY A 170 17.06 47.13 25.24
C GLY A 170 17.69 47.03 26.63
N ARG A 171 17.00 47.51 27.66
CA ARG A 171 17.49 47.46 29.04
C ARG A 171 17.36 46.06 29.66
N LEU A 172 16.24 45.40 29.46
CA LEU A 172 15.95 44.05 29.97
C LEU A 172 15.83 43.02 28.81
N GLU A 173 15.32 43.46 27.66
CA GLU A 173 15.04 42.65 26.48
C GLU A 173 15.64 43.37 25.24
N ASP A 174 16.10 42.60 24.28
CA ASP A 174 16.47 43.15 22.97
C ASP A 174 15.25 43.10 22.05
N SER A 175 15.13 44.07 21.15
CA SER A 175 14.02 44.13 20.19
C SER A 175 14.52 43.96 18.76
N VAL A 176 13.73 43.30 17.91
CA VAL A 176 14.09 43.07 16.52
C VAL A 176 12.91 43.38 15.59
N ASP A 177 13.22 44.13 14.53
CA ASP A 177 12.32 44.30 13.38
C ASP A 177 12.72 43.27 12.33
N VAL A 178 11.80 42.40 11.93
CA VAL A 178 12.01 41.39 10.88
C VAL A 178 11.28 41.84 9.63
N VAL A 179 11.99 41.92 8.50
CA VAL A 179 11.40 42.21 7.19
C VAL A 179 11.64 41.02 6.26
N LEU A 180 10.56 40.43 5.76
CA LEU A 180 10.60 39.37 4.77
C LEU A 180 10.55 39.96 3.36
N GLY A 181 11.47 39.57 2.50
CA GLY A 181 11.42 39.83 1.07
C GLY A 181 10.72 38.70 0.34
N VAL A 182 9.62 39.02 -0.35
CA VAL A 182 8.87 38.04 -1.12
C VAL A 182 8.95 38.39 -2.60
N GLU A 183 9.44 37.46 -3.40
CA GLU A 183 9.46 37.50 -4.85
C GLU A 183 8.51 36.45 -5.38
N GLU A 184 7.31 36.84 -5.84
CA GLU A 184 6.28 35.90 -6.31
C GLU A 184 6.73 35.08 -7.52
N GLY A 185 7.52 35.68 -8.40
CA GLY A 185 7.85 35.08 -9.68
C GLY A 185 6.68 35.11 -10.68
N VAL A 186 6.70 34.19 -11.65
CA VAL A 186 5.71 34.14 -12.72
C VAL A 186 4.64 33.12 -12.35
N ARG A 187 3.36 33.46 -12.56
CA ARG A 187 2.28 32.50 -12.45
C ARG A 187 2.46 31.43 -13.52
N MET A 188 2.53 30.17 -13.10
CA MET A 188 2.81 29.06 -13.99
C MET A 188 1.51 28.43 -14.51
N THR A 189 1.48 28.18 -15.83
CA THR A 189 0.55 27.26 -16.49
C THR A 189 1.34 26.06 -17.02
N VAL A 190 0.71 24.92 -17.14
CA VAL A 190 1.33 23.72 -17.74
C VAL A 190 1.06 23.73 -19.24
N ASP A 191 2.00 24.28 -20.01
CA ASP A 191 1.85 24.43 -21.46
C ASP A 191 2.44 23.27 -22.25
N GLU A 192 3.43 22.59 -21.68
CA GLU A 192 4.13 21.46 -22.28
C GLU A 192 4.39 20.36 -21.24
N ILE A 193 4.20 19.12 -21.65
CA ILE A 193 4.59 17.94 -20.87
C ILE A 193 5.61 17.14 -21.69
N ARG A 194 6.80 16.96 -21.14
CA ARG A 194 7.87 16.13 -21.72
C ARG A 194 8.03 14.86 -20.96
N VAL A 195 8.29 13.80 -21.69
CA VAL A 195 8.52 12.47 -21.12
C VAL A 195 9.90 11.99 -21.52
N GLU A 196 10.66 11.48 -20.56
CA GLU A 196 11.98 10.87 -20.77
C GLU A 196 12.00 9.45 -20.18
N GLY A 197 12.72 8.55 -20.87
CA GLY A 197 12.95 7.17 -20.42
C GLY A 197 11.94 6.14 -20.92
N ASN A 198 10.87 6.58 -21.61
CA ASN A 198 9.97 5.69 -22.31
C ASN A 198 10.58 5.27 -23.66
N LYS A 199 10.69 3.96 -23.88
CA LYS A 199 11.24 3.37 -25.11
C LYS A 199 10.19 2.55 -25.86
N GLU A 200 9.41 1.78 -25.12
CA GLU A 200 8.34 0.91 -25.62
C GLU A 200 6.96 1.53 -25.41
N THR A 201 6.80 2.32 -24.33
CA THR A 201 5.53 2.96 -23.99
C THR A 201 5.36 4.27 -24.77
N ASP A 202 4.23 4.44 -25.43
CA ASP A 202 3.89 5.70 -26.08
C ASP A 202 3.79 6.83 -25.05
N ALA A 203 4.38 7.99 -25.35
CA ALA A 203 4.34 9.15 -24.50
C ALA A 203 2.89 9.59 -24.18
N SER A 204 1.95 9.39 -25.10
CA SER A 204 0.54 9.71 -24.89
C SER A 204 -0.09 8.92 -23.72
N VAL A 205 0.38 7.69 -23.45
CA VAL A 205 -0.05 6.89 -22.30
C VAL A 205 0.35 7.57 -21.00
N ILE A 206 1.55 8.11 -20.93
CA ILE A 206 2.09 8.78 -19.74
C ILE A 206 1.41 10.14 -19.56
N ILE A 207 1.28 10.91 -20.66
CA ILE A 207 0.69 12.25 -20.63
C ILE A 207 -0.78 12.21 -20.21
N ARG A 208 -1.59 11.29 -20.73
CA ARG A 208 -3.02 11.20 -20.36
C ARG A 208 -3.22 10.89 -18.86
N GLU A 209 -2.31 10.11 -18.27
CA GLU A 209 -2.37 9.80 -16.84
C GLU A 209 -2.05 11.01 -15.95
N THR A 210 -1.44 12.07 -16.48
CA THR A 210 -1.28 13.31 -15.71
C THR A 210 -2.61 13.98 -15.40
N ARG A 211 -3.64 13.75 -16.23
CA ARG A 211 -4.95 14.42 -16.20
C ARG A 211 -4.85 15.94 -16.24
N LEU A 212 -3.76 16.46 -16.82
CA LEU A 212 -3.54 17.87 -17.03
C LEU A 212 -3.96 18.27 -18.44
N GLU A 213 -4.63 19.40 -18.53
CA GLU A 213 -4.94 20.03 -19.82
C GLU A 213 -3.86 21.08 -20.15
N ARG A 214 -3.57 21.21 -21.44
CA ARG A 214 -2.60 22.20 -21.89
C ARG A 214 -3.07 23.61 -21.56
N GLY A 215 -2.21 24.41 -20.92
CA GLY A 215 -2.53 25.78 -20.47
C GLY A 215 -3.28 25.80 -19.13
N GLU A 216 -3.48 24.64 -18.49
CA GLU A 216 -4.09 24.58 -17.17
C GLU A 216 -3.18 25.28 -16.14
N PRO A 217 -3.73 26.09 -15.21
CA PRO A 217 -2.97 26.64 -14.11
C PRO A 217 -2.29 25.53 -13.29
N PHE A 218 -1.05 25.76 -12.90
CA PHE A 218 -0.31 24.86 -12.01
C PHE A 218 -1.12 24.55 -10.75
N ASN A 219 -1.22 23.26 -10.43
CA ASN A 219 -1.88 22.76 -9.23
C ASN A 219 -1.00 21.68 -8.58
N PRO A 220 -0.39 21.97 -7.42
CA PRO A 220 0.55 21.06 -6.78
C PRO A 220 -0.09 19.68 -6.48
N ALA A 221 -1.33 19.65 -6.00
CA ALA A 221 -2.00 18.39 -5.68
C ALA A 221 -2.17 17.47 -6.92
N LYS A 222 -2.42 18.06 -8.10
CA LYS A 222 -2.48 17.28 -9.34
C LYS A 222 -1.10 16.77 -9.76
N ILE A 223 -0.05 17.58 -9.57
CA ILE A 223 1.34 17.21 -9.93
C ILE A 223 1.86 16.11 -9.02
N ASP A 224 1.66 16.22 -7.71
CA ASP A 224 2.08 15.22 -6.72
C ASP A 224 1.43 13.86 -6.97
N ALA A 225 0.17 13.86 -7.39
CA ALA A 225 -0.57 12.63 -7.71
C ALA A 225 -0.07 11.92 -8.98
N ILE A 226 0.69 12.59 -9.87
CA ILE A 226 1.16 12.00 -11.14
C ILE A 226 2.03 10.78 -10.90
N ARG A 227 3.00 10.87 -9.98
CA ARG A 227 3.90 9.76 -9.67
C ARG A 227 3.14 8.52 -9.24
N GLU A 228 2.14 8.68 -8.38
CA GLU A 228 1.32 7.57 -7.90
C GLU A 228 0.47 6.97 -9.00
N ARG A 229 -0.19 7.79 -9.85
CA ARG A 229 -0.95 7.31 -11.02
C ARG A 229 -0.10 6.48 -11.95
N LEU A 230 1.10 6.98 -12.29
CA LEU A 230 2.03 6.26 -13.17
C LEU A 230 2.52 4.95 -12.54
N ASN A 231 2.78 4.93 -11.23
CA ASN A 231 3.14 3.69 -10.52
C ASN A 231 2.00 2.67 -10.52
N ARG A 232 0.74 3.11 -10.41
CA ARG A 232 -0.45 2.23 -10.46
C ARG A 232 -0.66 1.55 -11.82
N LEU A 233 -0.13 2.10 -12.91
CA LEU A 233 -0.13 1.43 -14.20
C LEU A 233 0.67 0.12 -14.19
N ASN A 234 1.65 0.02 -13.29
CA ASN A 234 2.51 -1.15 -13.09
C ASN A 234 3.29 -1.57 -14.35
N ILE A 235 3.63 -0.57 -15.16
CA ILE A 235 4.45 -0.72 -16.38
C ILE A 235 5.85 -0.10 -16.19
N PHE A 236 6.05 0.68 -15.12
CA PHE A 236 7.32 1.30 -14.80
C PHE A 236 7.99 0.64 -13.58
N SER A 237 9.30 0.47 -13.65
CA SER A 237 10.12 0.01 -12.51
C SER A 237 10.42 1.15 -11.55
N SER A 238 10.46 2.38 -12.03
CA SER A 238 10.51 3.59 -11.21
C SER A 238 9.95 4.79 -11.95
N VAL A 239 9.34 5.70 -11.21
CA VAL A 239 8.86 7.00 -11.66
C VAL A 239 9.47 8.05 -10.75
N ALA A 240 10.21 9.01 -11.31
CA ALA A 240 10.75 10.12 -10.56
C ALA A 240 9.66 11.17 -10.24
N ASP A 241 9.93 12.02 -9.26
CA ASP A 241 9.04 13.14 -9.01
C ASP A 241 9.02 14.07 -10.24
N PRO A 242 7.86 14.62 -10.61
CA PRO A 242 7.74 15.54 -11.74
C PRO A 242 8.60 16.78 -11.54
N GLU A 243 9.38 17.18 -12.54
CA GLU A 243 10.22 18.36 -12.51
C GLU A 243 9.55 19.51 -13.25
N LEU A 244 9.42 20.66 -12.60
CA LEU A 244 8.87 21.87 -13.19
C LEU A 244 9.99 22.67 -13.85
N TYR A 245 9.72 23.25 -15.03
CA TYR A 245 10.64 24.18 -15.69
C TYR A 245 9.89 25.30 -16.39
N ILE A 246 10.59 26.42 -16.60
CA ILE A 246 10.11 27.51 -17.46
C ILE A 246 11.05 27.60 -18.66
N ARG A 247 10.48 27.65 -19.85
CA ARG A 247 11.20 27.86 -21.10
C ARG A 247 10.47 28.86 -21.96
N ASP A 248 11.16 29.91 -22.39
CA ASP A 248 10.60 30.98 -23.26
C ASP A 248 9.28 31.57 -22.69
N GLY A 249 9.18 31.70 -21.37
CA GLY A 249 7.98 32.21 -20.68
C GLY A 249 6.83 31.23 -20.52
N HIS A 250 6.99 29.99 -20.98
CA HIS A 250 5.99 28.91 -20.88
C HIS A 250 6.39 27.90 -19.79
N GLY A 251 5.41 27.48 -19.00
CA GLY A 251 5.61 26.46 -17.99
C GLY A 251 5.61 25.06 -18.60
N GLY A 252 6.54 24.23 -18.16
CA GLY A 252 6.68 22.87 -18.60
C GLY A 252 6.81 21.88 -17.44
N LEU A 253 6.41 20.65 -17.69
CA LEU A 253 6.53 19.51 -16.79
C LEU A 253 7.39 18.43 -17.44
N LEU A 254 8.45 18.00 -16.77
CA LEU A 254 9.30 16.90 -17.20
C LEU A 254 9.01 15.67 -16.34
N LEU A 255 8.58 14.59 -17.00
CA LEU A 255 8.30 13.30 -16.39
C LEU A 255 9.41 12.32 -16.76
N LYS A 256 10.13 11.82 -15.77
CA LYS A 256 11.20 10.83 -15.97
C LYS A 256 10.72 9.48 -15.47
N VAL A 257 10.66 8.50 -16.39
CA VAL A 257 10.22 7.14 -16.10
C VAL A 257 11.31 6.14 -16.47
N LYS A 258 11.30 5.01 -15.80
CA LYS A 258 12.09 3.84 -16.19
C LYS A 258 11.12 2.67 -16.38
N GLU A 259 11.06 2.15 -17.59
CA GLU A 259 10.19 1.03 -17.92
C GLU A 259 10.56 -0.22 -17.14
N GLY A 260 9.55 -0.98 -16.77
CA GLY A 260 9.65 -2.26 -16.09
C GLY A 260 9.29 -3.41 -17.03
N ASN A 261 9.26 -4.62 -16.51
CA ASN A 261 8.73 -5.75 -17.24
C ASN A 261 7.20 -5.69 -17.22
N THR A 262 6.59 -5.50 -18.37
CA THR A 262 5.12 -5.36 -18.54
C THR A 262 4.44 -6.68 -18.86
N ASN A 263 5.20 -7.69 -19.24
CA ASN A 263 4.70 -9.00 -19.64
C ASN A 263 5.11 -10.04 -18.60
N THR A 264 4.15 -10.79 -18.11
CA THR A 264 4.40 -11.93 -17.22
C THR A 264 3.90 -13.20 -17.90
N PHE A 265 4.71 -14.23 -17.79
CA PHE A 265 4.35 -15.58 -18.17
C PHE A 265 4.56 -16.48 -16.97
N ASP A 266 3.50 -17.10 -16.51
CA ASP A 266 3.54 -18.03 -15.39
C ASP A 266 3.02 -19.38 -15.85
N GLY A 267 3.68 -20.45 -15.44
CA GLY A 267 3.24 -21.78 -15.83
C GLY A 267 3.82 -22.87 -14.95
N ILE A 268 2.97 -23.82 -14.62
CA ILE A 268 3.35 -25.07 -13.96
C ILE A 268 2.69 -26.18 -14.76
N LEU A 269 3.48 -27.11 -15.28
CA LEU A 269 2.98 -28.28 -15.98
C LEU A 269 3.34 -29.54 -15.20
N GLY A 270 2.33 -30.35 -14.93
CA GLY A 270 2.45 -31.66 -14.35
C GLY A 270 2.02 -32.73 -15.35
N TYR A 271 2.60 -33.90 -15.28
CA TYR A 271 2.14 -35.07 -16.02
C TYR A 271 1.69 -36.15 -15.03
N ILE A 272 0.45 -36.60 -15.16
CA ILE A 272 -0.08 -37.72 -14.40
C ILE A 272 -0.03 -38.97 -15.28
N PRO A 273 0.78 -39.97 -14.91
CA PRO A 273 0.87 -41.22 -15.67
C PRO A 273 -0.45 -42.01 -15.60
N PRO A 274 -0.67 -42.92 -16.53
CA PRO A 274 -1.87 -43.75 -16.54
C PRO A 274 -1.95 -44.60 -15.28
N ALA A 275 -3.11 -44.56 -14.59
CA ALA A 275 -3.36 -45.34 -13.39
C ALA A 275 -3.61 -46.82 -13.69
N VAL A 276 -4.02 -47.15 -14.91
CA VAL A 276 -4.39 -48.51 -15.34
C VAL A 276 -3.71 -48.82 -16.65
N PRO A 277 -3.15 -50.05 -16.85
CA PRO A 277 -2.58 -50.46 -18.15
C PRO A 277 -3.60 -50.29 -19.30
N GLY A 278 -3.19 -49.59 -20.37
CA GLY A 278 -4.05 -49.29 -21.52
C GLY A 278 -4.80 -47.94 -21.45
N SER A 279 -4.77 -47.21 -20.34
CA SER A 279 -5.23 -45.83 -20.28
C SER A 279 -4.09 -44.86 -20.65
N SER A 280 -4.44 -43.69 -21.16
CA SER A 280 -3.46 -42.63 -21.45
C SER A 280 -3.25 -41.72 -20.20
N GLY A 281 -2.00 -41.35 -19.95
CA GLY A 281 -1.69 -40.28 -19.02
C GLY A 281 -2.20 -38.92 -19.52
N TYR A 282 -2.22 -37.90 -18.65
CA TYR A 282 -2.68 -36.58 -19.02
C TYR A 282 -1.83 -35.47 -18.38
N LEU A 283 -1.85 -34.31 -19.02
CA LEU A 283 -1.21 -33.10 -18.49
C LEU A 283 -2.16 -32.36 -17.56
N THR A 284 -1.65 -31.92 -16.42
CA THR A 284 -2.27 -30.95 -15.52
C THR A 284 -1.42 -29.70 -15.46
N GLY A 285 -1.97 -28.60 -14.98
CA GLY A 285 -1.18 -27.41 -14.76
C GLY A 285 -1.95 -26.11 -14.92
N LEU A 286 -1.21 -25.05 -14.81
CA LEU A 286 -1.61 -23.67 -15.01
C LEU A 286 -0.67 -23.03 -16.02
N ALA A 287 -1.20 -22.29 -16.98
CA ALA A 287 -0.45 -21.34 -17.81
C ALA A 287 -1.19 -20.01 -17.81
N SER A 288 -0.49 -18.94 -17.52
CA SER A 288 -1.03 -17.59 -17.47
C SER A 288 -0.08 -16.65 -18.21
N VAL A 289 -0.65 -15.81 -19.08
CA VAL A 289 0.07 -14.75 -19.78
C VAL A 289 -0.64 -13.45 -19.46
N SER A 290 0.08 -12.46 -18.95
CA SER A 290 -0.45 -11.12 -18.72
C SER A 290 0.44 -10.09 -19.40
N MET A 291 -0.15 -9.30 -20.28
CA MET A 291 0.47 -8.20 -21.01
C MET A 291 -0.22 -6.90 -20.58
N ARG A 292 0.50 -6.02 -19.86
CA ARG A 292 -0.08 -4.79 -19.28
C ARG A 292 0.11 -3.55 -20.15
N ASN A 293 0.94 -3.66 -21.17
CA ASN A 293 1.26 -2.55 -22.06
C ASN A 293 1.34 -3.05 -23.51
N LEU A 294 0.27 -3.70 -23.96
CA LEU A 294 0.22 -4.30 -25.30
C LEU A 294 0.47 -3.22 -26.36
N PHE A 295 1.50 -3.43 -27.18
CA PHE A 295 1.98 -2.49 -28.22
C PHE A 295 2.35 -1.08 -27.69
N GLY A 296 2.73 -0.95 -26.43
CA GLY A 296 3.10 0.35 -25.84
C GLY A 296 1.94 1.30 -25.56
N THR A 297 0.69 0.85 -25.67
CA THR A 297 -0.51 1.69 -25.62
C THR A 297 -1.23 1.69 -24.27
N GLY A 298 -0.69 0.95 -23.27
CA GLY A 298 -1.32 0.76 -21.96
C GLY A 298 -2.50 -0.22 -21.98
N ARG A 299 -2.79 -0.87 -23.12
CA ARG A 299 -3.79 -1.93 -23.25
C ARG A 299 -3.39 -3.15 -22.47
N LYS A 300 -4.39 -3.84 -21.88
CA LYS A 300 -4.12 -5.05 -21.10
C LYS A 300 -4.77 -6.26 -21.78
N LEU A 301 -4.00 -7.34 -21.87
CA LEU A 301 -4.48 -8.64 -22.34
C LEU A 301 -4.03 -9.71 -21.35
N SER A 302 -4.96 -10.50 -20.87
CA SER A 302 -4.67 -11.63 -19.97
C SER A 302 -5.25 -12.90 -20.56
N LEU A 303 -4.44 -13.95 -20.56
CA LEU A 303 -4.82 -15.28 -21.00
C LEU A 303 -4.52 -16.23 -19.85
N ARG A 304 -5.47 -17.11 -19.53
CA ARG A 304 -5.31 -18.13 -18.50
C ARG A 304 -5.81 -19.46 -19.02
N TRP A 305 -5.03 -20.48 -18.76
CA TRP A 305 -5.40 -21.87 -18.92
C TRP A 305 -5.04 -22.61 -17.65
N GLN A 306 -6.00 -23.39 -17.12
CA GLN A 306 -5.79 -24.23 -15.94
C GLN A 306 -6.43 -25.60 -16.21
N ARG A 307 -5.73 -26.67 -15.85
CA ARG A 307 -6.23 -28.01 -15.89
C ARG A 307 -5.91 -28.73 -14.58
N GLU A 308 -6.94 -28.98 -13.79
CA GLU A 308 -6.82 -29.59 -12.47
C GLU A 308 -6.75 -31.11 -12.54
N ASP A 309 -7.54 -31.70 -13.43
CA ASP A 309 -7.59 -33.14 -13.67
C ASP A 309 -7.91 -33.44 -15.13
N ARG A 310 -8.26 -34.71 -15.44
CA ARG A 310 -8.54 -35.15 -16.81
C ARG A 310 -9.79 -34.49 -17.41
N LEU A 311 -10.77 -34.14 -16.59
CA LEU A 311 -12.10 -33.68 -17.02
C LEU A 311 -12.38 -32.24 -16.61
N SER A 312 -11.56 -31.66 -15.71
CA SER A 312 -11.75 -30.30 -15.20
C SER A 312 -10.69 -29.35 -15.78
N GLN A 313 -11.16 -28.39 -16.54
CA GLN A 313 -10.28 -27.37 -17.14
C GLN A 313 -10.98 -26.01 -17.23
N GLU A 314 -10.17 -24.96 -17.20
CA GLU A 314 -10.60 -23.59 -17.33
C GLU A 314 -9.76 -22.86 -18.37
N ILE A 315 -10.40 -22.06 -19.21
CA ILE A 315 -9.76 -21.15 -20.16
C ILE A 315 -10.40 -19.79 -19.99
N GLY A 316 -9.56 -18.78 -19.74
CA GLY A 316 -9.96 -17.38 -19.60
C GLY A 316 -9.21 -16.47 -20.53
N VAL A 317 -9.90 -15.48 -21.08
CA VAL A 317 -9.34 -14.38 -21.87
C VAL A 317 -9.96 -13.09 -21.37
N ARG A 318 -9.14 -12.09 -21.09
CA ARG A 318 -9.60 -10.74 -20.70
C ARG A 318 -8.80 -9.70 -21.43
N TYR A 319 -9.50 -8.69 -21.96
CA TYR A 319 -8.92 -7.53 -22.63
C TYR A 319 -9.46 -6.26 -22.01
N VAL A 320 -8.61 -5.24 -21.87
CA VAL A 320 -8.99 -3.90 -21.40
C VAL A 320 -8.41 -2.85 -22.31
N GLU A 321 -9.27 -2.02 -22.86
CA GLU A 321 -8.96 -0.78 -23.58
C GLU A 321 -9.07 0.39 -22.59
N PRO A 322 -7.95 1.00 -22.18
CA PRO A 322 -7.99 2.14 -21.29
C PRO A 322 -8.24 3.44 -22.03
N TRP A 323 -8.79 4.43 -21.31
CA TRP A 323 -8.93 5.80 -21.80
C TRP A 323 -9.73 5.93 -23.11
N ILE A 324 -10.92 5.35 -23.15
CA ILE A 324 -11.80 5.47 -24.30
C ILE A 324 -12.13 6.95 -24.56
N PHE A 325 -12.01 7.37 -25.82
CA PHE A 325 -12.20 8.76 -26.25
C PHE A 325 -11.37 9.79 -25.47
N SER A 326 -10.16 9.41 -25.04
CA SER A 326 -9.27 10.26 -24.24
C SER A 326 -9.90 10.74 -22.92
N ARG A 327 -10.83 9.97 -22.38
CA ARG A 327 -11.45 10.18 -21.07
C ARG A 327 -11.00 9.08 -20.10
N PRO A 328 -11.02 9.33 -18.78
CA PRO A 328 -10.63 8.33 -17.78
C PRO A 328 -11.70 7.22 -17.64
N VAL A 329 -12.05 6.62 -18.78
CA VAL A 329 -13.01 5.53 -18.93
C VAL A 329 -12.30 4.33 -19.54
N ASN A 330 -12.32 3.20 -18.84
CA ASN A 330 -11.78 1.95 -19.31
C ASN A 330 -12.94 1.04 -19.78
N VAL A 331 -12.77 0.36 -20.89
CA VAL A 331 -13.72 -0.64 -21.37
C VAL A 331 -13.02 -1.98 -21.47
N GLY A 332 -13.54 -2.98 -20.78
CA GLY A 332 -13.00 -4.33 -20.78
C GLY A 332 -14.03 -5.37 -21.20
N GLY A 333 -13.53 -6.48 -21.71
CA GLY A 333 -14.32 -7.67 -21.98
C GLY A 333 -13.58 -8.92 -21.57
N GLY A 334 -14.31 -9.91 -21.07
CA GLY A 334 -13.77 -11.19 -20.65
C GLY A 334 -14.61 -12.34 -21.19
N PHE A 335 -13.93 -13.45 -21.45
CA PHE A 335 -14.54 -14.73 -21.74
C PHE A 335 -13.91 -15.78 -20.85
N LEU A 336 -14.75 -16.55 -20.16
CA LEU A 336 -14.34 -17.68 -19.34
C LEU A 336 -15.11 -18.92 -19.74
N GLN A 337 -14.41 -20.03 -19.97
CA GLN A 337 -15.02 -21.34 -20.11
C GLN A 337 -14.42 -22.28 -19.06
N ARG A 338 -15.26 -22.83 -18.20
CA ARG A 338 -14.90 -23.84 -17.22
C ARG A 338 -15.66 -25.13 -17.49
N GLN A 339 -14.93 -26.20 -17.64
CA GLN A 339 -15.47 -27.55 -17.62
C GLN A 339 -15.26 -28.12 -16.22
N GLN A 340 -16.35 -28.56 -15.59
CA GLN A 340 -16.34 -29.13 -14.25
C GLN A 340 -16.63 -30.63 -14.33
N ASP A 341 -15.61 -31.44 -14.16
CA ASP A 341 -15.68 -32.90 -14.29
C ASP A 341 -16.44 -33.34 -15.55
N SER A 342 -17.25 -34.39 -15.42
CA SER A 342 -18.21 -34.81 -16.45
C SER A 342 -19.63 -34.24 -16.20
N THR A 343 -19.76 -33.17 -15.42
CA THR A 343 -21.07 -32.65 -14.99
C THR A 343 -21.60 -31.53 -15.87
N TYR A 344 -20.78 -30.49 -16.12
CA TYR A 344 -21.21 -29.36 -16.94
C TYR A 344 -20.05 -28.55 -17.53
N VAL A 345 -20.37 -27.76 -18.54
CA VAL A 345 -19.51 -26.69 -19.05
C VAL A 345 -20.21 -25.35 -18.79
N ARG A 346 -19.53 -24.44 -18.08
CA ARG A 346 -19.96 -23.06 -17.88
C ARG A 346 -19.18 -22.11 -18.78
N ARG A 347 -19.90 -21.24 -19.49
CA ARG A 347 -19.32 -20.18 -20.30
C ARG A 347 -19.83 -18.85 -19.79
N THR A 348 -18.94 -17.93 -19.55
CA THR A 348 -19.26 -16.58 -19.10
C THR A 348 -18.63 -15.58 -20.04
N LEU A 349 -19.42 -14.62 -20.50
CA LEU A 349 -18.99 -13.44 -21.22
C LEU A 349 -19.27 -12.23 -20.34
N ASP A 350 -18.26 -11.43 -20.03
CA ASP A 350 -18.42 -10.19 -19.28
C ASP A 350 -17.99 -8.97 -20.12
N LEU A 351 -18.72 -7.88 -19.95
CA LEU A 351 -18.38 -6.55 -20.46
C LEU A 351 -18.40 -5.59 -19.28
N ARG A 352 -17.38 -4.75 -19.19
CA ARG A 352 -17.20 -3.81 -18.09
C ARG A 352 -16.82 -2.44 -18.63
N THR A 353 -17.48 -1.40 -18.15
CA THR A 353 -17.12 -0.01 -18.39
C THR A 353 -16.83 0.64 -17.04
N GLU A 354 -15.58 1.01 -16.80
CA GLU A 354 -15.10 1.61 -15.58
C GLU A 354 -14.83 3.09 -15.77
N LEU A 355 -15.42 3.92 -14.92
CA LEU A 355 -15.18 5.36 -14.83
C LEU A 355 -14.35 5.66 -13.58
N MET A 356 -13.16 6.20 -13.77
CA MET A 356 -12.30 6.67 -12.69
C MET A 356 -12.73 8.08 -12.26
N LEU A 357 -13.39 8.19 -11.10
CA LEU A 357 -13.89 9.46 -10.55
C LEU A 357 -12.81 10.24 -9.80
N SER A 358 -11.96 9.53 -9.05
CA SER A 358 -10.77 10.08 -8.40
C SER A 358 -9.61 9.10 -8.50
N GLU A 359 -8.55 9.34 -7.76
CA GLU A 359 -7.39 8.43 -7.67
C GLU A 359 -7.77 7.11 -7.00
N GLU A 360 -8.67 7.19 -6.04
CA GLU A 360 -9.05 6.07 -5.20
C GLU A 360 -10.41 5.49 -5.59
N LEU A 361 -11.30 6.28 -6.22
CA LEU A 361 -12.69 5.92 -6.46
C LEU A 361 -12.96 5.63 -7.93
N SER A 362 -13.44 4.42 -8.23
CA SER A 362 -13.97 4.06 -9.52
C SER A 362 -15.38 3.46 -9.41
N VAL A 363 -16.17 3.67 -10.46
CA VAL A 363 -17.50 3.09 -10.62
C VAL A 363 -17.56 2.37 -11.96
N SER A 364 -18.02 1.13 -11.94
CA SER A 364 -18.14 0.32 -13.15
C SER A 364 -19.57 -0.09 -13.42
N LEU A 365 -19.95 -0.09 -14.69
CA LEU A 365 -21.11 -0.79 -15.20
C LEU A 365 -20.63 -2.15 -15.71
N VAL A 366 -21.30 -3.21 -15.28
CA VAL A 366 -20.94 -4.57 -15.64
C VAL A 366 -22.13 -5.27 -16.26
N PHE A 367 -21.88 -5.98 -17.36
CA PHE A 367 -22.86 -6.83 -18.02
C PHE A 367 -22.28 -8.23 -18.12
N ASN A 368 -23.01 -9.25 -17.67
CA ASN A 368 -22.61 -10.64 -17.72
C ASN A 368 -23.65 -11.48 -18.47
N ALA A 369 -23.18 -12.38 -19.32
CA ALA A 369 -23.96 -13.43 -19.91
C ALA A 369 -23.32 -14.78 -19.60
N GLU A 370 -24.02 -15.62 -18.87
CA GLU A 370 -23.56 -16.95 -18.45
C GLU A 370 -24.43 -18.05 -19.05
N LYS A 371 -23.79 -19.12 -19.51
CA LYS A 371 -24.47 -20.32 -20.01
C LYS A 371 -23.88 -21.56 -19.37
N VAL A 372 -24.74 -22.32 -18.71
CA VAL A 372 -24.41 -23.64 -18.17
C VAL A 372 -24.96 -24.71 -19.12
N ILE A 373 -24.08 -25.59 -19.59
CA ILE A 373 -24.38 -26.67 -20.53
C ILE A 373 -24.12 -28.00 -19.79
N PRO A 374 -25.14 -28.76 -19.44
CA PRO A 374 -24.98 -30.08 -18.81
C PRO A 374 -24.23 -31.05 -19.74
N ALA A 375 -23.48 -31.98 -19.16
CA ALA A 375 -22.89 -33.06 -19.94
C ALA A 375 -24.01 -34.05 -20.38
N THR A 376 -23.89 -34.48 -21.63
CA THR A 376 -24.89 -35.37 -22.29
C THR A 376 -24.47 -36.83 -22.30
N ASP A 377 -23.58 -37.26 -21.41
CA ASP A 377 -23.13 -38.64 -21.40
C ASP A 377 -24.25 -39.58 -20.88
N SER A 378 -24.54 -40.62 -21.67
CA SER A 378 -25.66 -41.54 -21.48
C SER A 378 -25.58 -42.43 -20.21
N THR A 379 -24.45 -42.38 -19.51
CA THR A 379 -24.20 -43.16 -18.28
C THR A 379 -24.25 -42.32 -17.01
N SER A 380 -24.26 -41.00 -17.10
CA SER A 380 -24.38 -40.11 -15.95
C SER A 380 -25.84 -39.68 -15.75
N VAL A 381 -26.38 -39.90 -14.56
CA VAL A 381 -27.59 -39.21 -14.12
C VAL A 381 -27.28 -37.72 -14.23
N ALA A 382 -27.94 -37.04 -15.17
CA ALA A 382 -27.70 -35.61 -15.39
C ALA A 382 -28.03 -34.85 -14.09
N ARG A 383 -26.99 -34.31 -13.47
CA ARG A 383 -27.06 -33.69 -12.14
C ARG A 383 -27.21 -32.16 -12.19
N VAL A 384 -27.13 -31.57 -13.37
CA VAL A 384 -27.12 -30.12 -13.54
C VAL A 384 -28.13 -29.73 -14.61
N VAL A 385 -28.91 -28.70 -14.32
CA VAL A 385 -29.85 -28.11 -15.29
C VAL A 385 -29.08 -27.08 -16.15
N GLY A 386 -29.31 -27.12 -17.45
CA GLY A 386 -28.78 -26.10 -18.35
C GLY A 386 -29.50 -24.77 -18.14
N THR A 387 -28.73 -23.71 -17.96
CA THR A 387 -29.25 -22.35 -17.73
C THR A 387 -28.60 -21.35 -18.64
N ASN A 388 -29.35 -20.29 -18.96
CA ASN A 388 -28.81 -19.07 -19.53
C ASN A 388 -29.17 -17.93 -18.56
N GLU A 389 -28.17 -17.24 -18.06
CA GLU A 389 -28.31 -16.10 -17.16
C GLU A 389 -27.78 -14.83 -17.85
N THR A 390 -28.50 -13.72 -17.74
CA THR A 390 -28.05 -12.42 -18.20
C THR A 390 -28.28 -11.43 -17.09
N THR A 391 -27.19 -10.76 -16.65
CA THR A 391 -27.24 -9.79 -15.57
C THR A 391 -26.56 -8.49 -15.97
N GLY A 392 -27.11 -7.38 -15.48
CA GLY A 392 -26.48 -6.06 -15.48
C GLY A 392 -26.21 -5.63 -14.05
N GLY A 393 -25.13 -4.93 -13.82
CA GLY A 393 -24.73 -4.56 -12.47
C GLY A 393 -23.91 -3.30 -12.40
N ILE A 394 -23.72 -2.86 -11.16
CA ILE A 394 -22.87 -1.73 -10.80
C ILE A 394 -21.84 -2.24 -9.79
N GLU A 395 -20.60 -1.83 -10.00
CA GLU A 395 -19.52 -2.05 -9.04
C GLU A 395 -18.95 -0.70 -8.62
N ILE A 396 -18.67 -0.54 -7.34
CA ILE A 396 -17.98 0.62 -6.75
C ILE A 396 -16.73 0.10 -6.08
N GLN A 397 -15.60 0.71 -6.40
CA GLN A 397 -14.32 0.41 -5.77
C GLN A 397 -13.68 1.69 -5.23
N TYR A 398 -13.25 1.62 -3.98
CA TYR A 398 -12.43 2.64 -3.32
C TYR A 398 -11.15 2.00 -2.82
N ASP A 399 -9.98 2.45 -3.30
CA ASP A 399 -8.68 1.81 -3.06
C ASP A 399 -7.62 2.85 -2.73
N THR A 400 -7.19 2.86 -1.46
CA THR A 400 -6.15 3.75 -0.93
C THR A 400 -4.86 3.02 -0.58
N ARG A 401 -4.69 1.77 -1.06
CA ARG A 401 -3.48 0.99 -0.80
C ARG A 401 -2.25 1.63 -1.43
N ASP A 402 -1.16 1.61 -0.71
CA ASP A 402 0.15 2.10 -1.18
C ASP A 402 0.79 1.21 -2.26
N ASP A 403 0.58 -0.10 -2.21
CA ASP A 403 0.98 -1.06 -3.25
C ASP A 403 -0.16 -2.07 -3.48
N VAL A 404 -0.52 -2.31 -4.73
CA VAL A 404 -1.64 -3.20 -5.11
C VAL A 404 -1.34 -4.66 -4.75
N TYR A 405 -0.08 -5.09 -4.83
CA TYR A 405 0.34 -6.48 -4.64
C TYR A 405 0.74 -6.82 -3.21
N SER A 406 1.36 -5.88 -2.53
CA SER A 406 1.87 -6.08 -1.17
C SER A 406 1.65 -4.83 -0.34
N PRO A 407 0.39 -4.49 -0.06
CA PRO A 407 0.09 -3.28 0.69
C PRO A 407 0.63 -3.35 2.12
N GLU A 408 1.28 -2.26 2.52
CA GLU A 408 1.75 -2.02 3.88
C GLU A 408 0.82 -1.05 4.62
N SER A 409 0.09 -0.21 3.88
CA SER A 409 -0.87 0.74 4.42
C SER A 409 -2.07 0.95 3.49
N GLY A 410 -3.16 1.51 4.05
CA GLY A 410 -4.36 1.85 3.31
C GLY A 410 -5.48 0.83 3.44
N ALA A 411 -6.50 0.99 2.61
CA ALA A 411 -7.69 0.16 2.61
C ALA A 411 -8.21 -0.04 1.19
N ARG A 412 -8.91 -1.13 0.98
CA ARG A 412 -9.70 -1.37 -0.23
C ARG A 412 -11.12 -1.75 0.15
N TYR A 413 -12.05 -1.06 -0.44
CA TYR A 413 -13.47 -1.40 -0.43
C TYR A 413 -13.93 -1.67 -1.85
N ARG A 414 -14.61 -2.80 -2.08
CA ARG A 414 -15.28 -3.10 -3.33
C ARG A 414 -16.64 -3.69 -3.03
N THR A 415 -17.65 -3.19 -3.70
CA THR A 415 -18.99 -3.76 -3.69
C THR A 415 -19.54 -3.84 -5.09
N ASP A 416 -20.22 -4.94 -5.39
CA ASP A 416 -20.91 -5.13 -6.65
C ASP A 416 -22.33 -5.66 -6.40
N TYR A 417 -23.26 -5.16 -7.21
CA TYR A 417 -24.62 -5.65 -7.21
C TYR A 417 -25.06 -5.88 -8.67
N HIS A 418 -25.51 -7.10 -8.94
CA HIS A 418 -25.99 -7.53 -10.24
C HIS A 418 -27.43 -7.97 -10.15
N TYR A 419 -28.23 -7.57 -11.13
CA TYR A 419 -29.63 -7.96 -11.28
C TYR A 419 -29.87 -8.42 -12.71
N GLY A 420 -30.65 -9.51 -12.87
CA GLY A 420 -30.95 -10.02 -14.19
C GLY A 420 -31.96 -11.16 -14.21
N ARG A 421 -31.90 -11.90 -15.29
CA ARG A 421 -32.82 -13.02 -15.52
C ARG A 421 -32.07 -14.31 -15.83
N LYS A 422 -32.60 -15.39 -15.30
CA LYS A 422 -32.22 -16.76 -15.60
C LYS A 422 -33.35 -17.45 -16.36
N SER A 423 -33.01 -18.11 -17.43
CA SER A 423 -33.89 -18.99 -18.19
C SER A 423 -33.34 -20.42 -18.23
N ILE A 424 -34.24 -21.39 -18.30
CA ILE A 424 -33.87 -22.79 -18.41
C ILE A 424 -33.56 -23.12 -19.86
N GLY A 425 -32.38 -23.69 -20.12
CA GLY A 425 -31.94 -24.10 -21.46
C GLY A 425 -32.24 -25.58 -21.72
N SER A 426 -31.84 -26.49 -20.82
CA SER A 426 -32.07 -27.90 -20.94
C SER A 426 -32.30 -28.53 -19.57
N VAL A 427 -33.26 -29.44 -19.50
CA VAL A 427 -33.61 -30.18 -18.27
C VAL A 427 -33.21 -31.63 -18.44
N PRO A 428 -32.51 -32.21 -17.46
CA PRO A 428 -32.18 -33.65 -17.49
C PRO A 428 -33.40 -34.53 -17.59
N ALA A 429 -33.29 -35.65 -18.31
CA ALA A 429 -34.33 -36.65 -18.37
C ALA A 429 -34.61 -37.20 -16.96
N GLY A 430 -35.88 -37.14 -16.50
CA GLY A 430 -36.29 -37.63 -15.19
C GLY A 430 -36.32 -36.57 -14.08
N ALA A 431 -35.87 -35.34 -14.31
CA ALA A 431 -36.03 -34.24 -13.36
C ALA A 431 -37.47 -33.73 -13.37
N ALA A 432 -38.02 -33.42 -12.19
CA ALA A 432 -39.37 -32.85 -12.09
C ALA A 432 -39.34 -31.41 -12.67
N LEU A 433 -40.03 -31.20 -13.79
CA LEU A 433 -40.12 -29.89 -14.46
C LEU A 433 -40.65 -28.78 -13.52
N SER A 434 -41.45 -29.14 -12.53
CA SER A 434 -41.99 -28.23 -11.53
C SER A 434 -40.93 -27.65 -10.56
N ALA A 435 -39.78 -28.32 -10.43
CA ALA A 435 -38.69 -27.91 -9.54
C ALA A 435 -37.70 -26.92 -10.24
N VAL A 436 -37.86 -26.67 -11.55
CA VAL A 436 -36.91 -25.87 -12.33
C VAL A 436 -37.62 -24.66 -12.89
N ALA A 437 -37.58 -23.57 -12.17
CA ALA A 437 -38.15 -22.30 -12.63
C ALA A 437 -37.03 -21.34 -13.07
N GLY A 438 -37.19 -20.76 -14.27
CA GLY A 438 -36.51 -19.54 -14.64
C GLY A 438 -37.00 -18.39 -13.75
N GLY A 439 -36.23 -17.33 -13.61
CA GLY A 439 -36.64 -16.23 -12.77
C GLY A 439 -35.63 -15.09 -12.74
N THR A 440 -35.79 -14.24 -11.76
CA THR A 440 -34.84 -13.18 -11.47
C THR A 440 -33.64 -13.71 -10.70
N VAL A 441 -32.48 -13.14 -10.97
CA VAL A 441 -31.23 -13.42 -10.24
C VAL A 441 -30.69 -12.12 -9.69
N GLN A 442 -30.27 -12.14 -8.44
CA GLN A 442 -29.57 -11.07 -7.78
C GLN A 442 -28.27 -11.62 -7.21
N ARG A 443 -27.17 -10.91 -7.44
CA ARG A 443 -25.87 -11.24 -6.88
C ARG A 443 -25.31 -10.03 -6.16
N LEU A 444 -24.79 -10.23 -4.96
CA LEU A 444 -24.15 -9.20 -4.16
C LEU A 444 -22.74 -9.67 -3.81
N GLY A 445 -21.77 -8.81 -4.04
CA GLY A 445 -20.40 -8.98 -3.61
C GLY A 445 -19.94 -7.83 -2.73
N VAL A 446 -19.17 -8.13 -1.69
CA VAL A 446 -18.54 -7.13 -0.82
C VAL A 446 -17.15 -7.61 -0.46
N ASP A 447 -16.15 -6.76 -0.63
CA ASP A 447 -14.77 -6.96 -0.18
C ASP A 447 -14.32 -5.74 0.60
N LEU A 448 -13.80 -5.95 1.79
CA LEU A 448 -13.21 -4.94 2.67
C LEU A 448 -11.83 -5.42 3.09
N GLU A 449 -10.81 -4.66 2.80
CA GLU A 449 -9.44 -4.98 3.17
C GLU A 449 -8.80 -3.78 3.85
N PHE A 450 -8.05 -4.00 4.92
CA PHE A 450 -7.36 -2.99 5.69
C PHE A 450 -5.91 -3.41 5.93
N PHE A 451 -5.00 -2.45 5.78
CA PHE A 451 -3.57 -2.66 5.99
C PHE A 451 -3.06 -1.58 6.93
N LEU A 452 -2.59 -1.98 8.09
CA LEU A 452 -2.20 -1.08 9.18
C LEU A 452 -0.75 -1.35 9.57
N PRO A 453 0.17 -0.40 9.33
CA PRO A 453 1.53 -0.49 9.88
C PRO A 453 1.44 -0.51 11.41
N SER A 454 2.07 -1.50 12.06
CA SER A 454 2.04 -1.63 13.52
C SER A 454 3.37 -1.21 14.15
N PHE A 455 4.45 -1.93 13.85
CA PHE A 455 5.81 -1.61 14.27
C PHE A 455 6.72 -1.50 13.04
N ARG A 456 8.00 -1.19 13.26
CA ARG A 456 8.96 -1.12 12.15
C ARG A 456 8.97 -2.44 11.37
N ARG A 457 8.67 -2.37 10.05
CA ARG A 457 8.58 -3.52 9.15
C ARG A 457 7.49 -4.55 9.51
N GLN A 458 6.44 -4.12 10.18
CA GLN A 458 5.35 -5.02 10.55
C GLN A 458 4.01 -4.43 10.16
N VAL A 459 3.14 -5.26 9.59
CA VAL A 459 1.81 -4.85 9.08
C VAL A 459 0.76 -5.84 9.58
N VAL A 460 -0.35 -5.31 10.07
CA VAL A 460 -1.59 -6.06 10.29
C VAL A 460 -2.44 -5.91 9.04
N ALA A 461 -2.75 -7.02 8.39
CA ALA A 461 -3.68 -7.05 7.27
C ALA A 461 -4.95 -7.80 7.69
N PHE A 462 -6.10 -7.22 7.36
CA PHE A 462 -7.40 -7.80 7.69
C PHE A 462 -8.35 -7.65 6.51
N GLY A 463 -8.99 -8.75 6.10
CA GLY A 463 -9.97 -8.80 5.03
C GLY A 463 -11.31 -9.37 5.50
N ILE A 464 -12.42 -8.82 5.00
CA ILE A 464 -13.78 -9.37 5.12
C ILE A 464 -14.36 -9.43 3.72
N HIS A 465 -14.88 -10.59 3.37
CA HIS A 465 -15.43 -10.86 2.05
C HIS A 465 -16.78 -11.53 2.17
N GLY A 466 -17.72 -11.13 1.33
CA GLY A 466 -19.06 -11.70 1.30
C GLY A 466 -19.54 -11.87 -0.14
N ARG A 467 -20.25 -12.95 -0.38
CA ARG A 467 -20.94 -13.22 -1.66
C ARG A 467 -22.30 -13.82 -1.37
N GLU A 468 -23.30 -13.34 -2.08
CA GLU A 468 -24.67 -13.82 -1.98
C GLU A 468 -25.30 -13.91 -3.36
N ILE A 469 -26.01 -15.01 -3.62
CA ILE A 469 -26.91 -15.16 -4.76
C ILE A 469 -28.33 -15.40 -4.27
N ARG A 470 -29.27 -14.65 -4.82
CA ARG A 470 -30.70 -14.79 -4.61
C ARG A 470 -31.41 -15.08 -5.94
N THR A 471 -32.03 -16.21 -6.02
CA THR A 471 -32.88 -16.64 -7.15
C THR A 471 -33.92 -17.59 -6.63
N GLY A 472 -34.96 -17.93 -7.40
CA GLY A 472 -36.05 -18.80 -6.95
C GLY A 472 -35.54 -20.17 -6.48
N GLN A 473 -34.62 -20.78 -7.22
CA GLN A 473 -33.91 -22.00 -6.82
C GLN A 473 -32.44 -21.88 -7.23
N VAL A 474 -31.54 -21.97 -6.25
CA VAL A 474 -30.12 -21.92 -6.47
C VAL A 474 -29.59 -23.29 -6.81
N GLN A 475 -28.98 -23.44 -7.98
CA GLN A 475 -28.37 -24.69 -8.41
C GLN A 475 -26.90 -24.78 -7.96
N GLN A 476 -26.38 -26.00 -7.86
CA GLN A 476 -24.98 -26.19 -7.49
C GLN A 476 -24.00 -25.42 -8.40
N SER A 477 -24.27 -25.39 -9.70
CA SER A 477 -23.44 -24.65 -10.68
C SER A 477 -23.43 -23.14 -10.47
N GLU A 478 -24.37 -22.58 -9.73
CA GLU A 478 -24.54 -21.14 -9.45
C GLU A 478 -23.94 -20.73 -8.10
N MET A 479 -23.69 -21.71 -7.22
CA MET A 479 -23.15 -21.46 -5.89
C MET A 479 -21.72 -20.95 -5.95
N TYR A 480 -21.38 -20.09 -5.01
CA TYR A 480 -20.01 -19.65 -4.80
C TYR A 480 -19.22 -20.76 -4.14
N GLN A 481 -17.99 -20.95 -4.61
CA GLN A 481 -17.04 -21.91 -4.07
C GLN A 481 -16.00 -21.18 -3.23
N PHE A 482 -15.62 -21.74 -2.09
CA PHE A 482 -14.54 -21.22 -1.27
C PHE A 482 -13.81 -22.34 -0.50
N GLY A 483 -12.64 -22.03 0.01
CA GLY A 483 -11.62 -22.94 0.51
C GLY A 483 -10.39 -22.86 -0.35
N GLY A 484 -9.21 -23.06 0.22
CA GLY A 484 -7.93 -23.00 -0.48
C GLY A 484 -7.14 -21.70 -0.26
N ALA A 485 -6.14 -21.50 -1.07
CA ALA A 485 -5.08 -20.49 -0.89
C ALA A 485 -5.58 -19.05 -0.82
N ASN A 486 -6.65 -18.72 -1.56
CA ASN A 486 -7.10 -17.34 -1.75
C ASN A 486 -8.34 -16.98 -0.90
N THR A 487 -8.94 -17.92 -0.19
CA THR A 487 -10.17 -17.69 0.58
C THR A 487 -10.04 -18.18 2.02
N LEU A 488 -10.11 -19.49 2.24
CA LEU A 488 -10.05 -20.14 3.55
C LEU A 488 -8.92 -21.18 3.54
N ARG A 489 -7.73 -20.79 3.98
CA ARG A 489 -6.54 -21.67 4.04
C ARG A 489 -6.73 -22.79 5.08
N GLY A 490 -6.08 -23.94 4.87
CA GLY A 490 -6.25 -25.14 5.69
C GLY A 490 -7.28 -26.12 5.11
N TYR A 491 -7.89 -25.77 3.97
CA TYR A 491 -8.84 -26.62 3.25
C TYR A 491 -8.41 -26.76 1.78
N ARG A 492 -8.97 -27.75 1.08
CA ARG A 492 -8.70 -27.92 -0.37
C ARG A 492 -9.31 -26.76 -1.15
N GLU A 493 -8.77 -26.51 -2.35
CA GLU A 493 -9.35 -25.54 -3.27
C GLU A 493 -10.82 -25.89 -3.54
N ASN A 494 -11.68 -24.86 -3.45
CA ASN A 494 -13.12 -24.96 -3.72
C ASN A 494 -13.84 -26.07 -2.90
N GLN A 495 -13.38 -26.36 -1.69
CA GLN A 495 -13.92 -27.46 -0.88
C GLN A 495 -15.36 -27.24 -0.43
N PHE A 496 -15.77 -26.00 -0.27
CA PHE A 496 -17.10 -25.64 0.22
C PHE A 496 -17.86 -24.83 -0.83
N GLU A 497 -19.18 -25.02 -0.83
CA GLU A 497 -20.11 -24.34 -1.75
C GLU A 497 -21.26 -23.73 -0.96
N GLY A 498 -21.71 -22.54 -1.36
CA GLY A 498 -22.85 -21.88 -0.73
C GLY A 498 -23.48 -20.82 -1.63
N ALA A 499 -24.79 -20.62 -1.44
CA ALA A 499 -25.49 -19.47 -2.00
C ALA A 499 -25.14 -18.18 -1.27
N GLU A 500 -24.75 -18.30 -0.01
CA GLU A 500 -24.21 -17.24 0.83
C GLU A 500 -22.88 -17.72 1.40
N ILE A 501 -21.83 -16.98 1.21
CA ILE A 501 -20.52 -17.22 1.80
C ILE A 501 -19.95 -15.93 2.37
N VAL A 502 -19.37 -16.02 3.54
CA VAL A 502 -18.63 -14.93 4.17
C VAL A 502 -17.32 -15.49 4.68
N TRP A 503 -16.21 -14.81 4.40
CA TRP A 503 -14.94 -15.21 4.99
C TRP A 503 -14.11 -14.01 5.41
N THR A 504 -13.19 -14.24 6.35
CA THR A 504 -12.24 -13.24 6.83
C THR A 504 -10.84 -13.79 6.75
N ASN A 505 -9.90 -12.91 6.45
CA ASN A 505 -8.48 -13.21 6.46
C ASN A 505 -7.79 -12.21 7.39
N ALA A 506 -7.13 -12.68 8.43
CA ALA A 506 -6.32 -11.88 9.32
C ALA A 506 -4.86 -12.33 9.21
N GLU A 507 -3.95 -11.40 8.90
CA GLU A 507 -2.53 -11.69 8.77
C GLU A 507 -1.69 -10.72 9.59
N TYR A 508 -0.68 -11.24 10.25
CA TYR A 508 0.39 -10.46 10.83
C TYR A 508 1.65 -10.67 10.00
N ARG A 509 2.07 -9.61 9.30
CA ARG A 509 3.15 -9.65 8.30
C ARG A 509 4.41 -9.05 8.86
N PHE A 510 5.56 -9.68 8.58
CA PHE A 510 6.90 -9.17 8.85
C PHE A 510 7.62 -8.94 7.52
N ILE A 511 7.86 -7.67 7.17
CA ILE A 511 8.40 -7.25 5.88
C ILE A 511 9.92 -7.53 5.82
N LEU A 512 10.32 -8.36 4.89
CA LEU A 512 11.72 -8.72 4.62
C LEU A 512 12.37 -7.76 3.62
N ALA A 513 11.66 -7.53 2.53
CA ALA A 513 12.05 -6.66 1.42
C ALA A 513 10.79 -6.13 0.73
N ARG A 514 10.95 -5.24 -0.26
CA ARG A 514 9.82 -4.79 -1.07
C ARG A 514 9.06 -5.99 -1.62
N ARG A 515 7.75 -6.08 -1.34
CA ARG A 515 6.84 -7.16 -1.75
C ARG A 515 7.20 -8.56 -1.25
N SER A 516 8.08 -8.65 -0.24
CA SER A 516 8.48 -9.93 0.35
C SER A 516 8.30 -9.90 1.86
N PHE A 517 7.55 -10.87 2.42
CA PHE A 517 7.27 -10.92 3.84
C PHE A 517 6.97 -12.33 4.35
N LEU A 518 7.24 -12.54 5.62
CA LEU A 518 6.73 -13.69 6.40
C LEU A 518 5.39 -13.28 7.01
N PHE A 519 4.50 -14.24 7.21
CA PHE A 519 3.22 -13.96 7.88
C PHE A 519 2.70 -15.15 8.67
N ALA A 520 2.00 -14.83 9.76
CA ALA A 520 1.10 -15.75 10.44
C ALA A 520 -0.34 -15.33 10.11
N PHE A 521 -1.27 -16.28 10.02
CA PHE A 521 -2.63 -16.00 9.63
C PHE A 521 -3.68 -16.79 10.40
N LEU A 522 -4.86 -16.22 10.47
CA LEU A 522 -6.10 -16.83 10.93
C LEU A 522 -7.20 -16.46 9.91
N ASP A 523 -7.78 -17.48 9.29
CA ASP A 523 -8.90 -17.34 8.37
C ASP A 523 -10.15 -17.92 9.02
N THR A 524 -11.30 -17.27 8.79
CA THR A 524 -12.60 -17.82 9.20
C THR A 524 -13.56 -17.77 8.03
N GLY A 525 -14.51 -18.68 7.99
CA GLY A 525 -15.47 -18.75 6.91
C GLY A 525 -16.81 -19.31 7.36
N TYR A 526 -17.88 -18.76 6.81
CA TYR A 526 -19.25 -19.25 6.96
C TYR A 526 -19.83 -19.49 5.58
N TYR A 527 -20.60 -20.56 5.45
CA TYR A 527 -21.37 -20.81 4.25
C TYR A 527 -22.77 -21.29 4.59
N ASN A 528 -23.72 -20.96 3.70
CA ASN A 528 -25.08 -21.44 3.71
C ASN A 528 -25.39 -22.00 2.31
N ARG A 529 -25.52 -23.31 2.24
CA ARG A 529 -25.96 -24.05 1.06
C ARG A 529 -27.43 -24.39 1.24
N PRO A 530 -28.34 -23.90 0.39
CA PRO A 530 -29.73 -24.27 0.41
C PRO A 530 -29.92 -25.78 0.07
N GLU A 531 -31.08 -26.29 0.34
CA GLU A 531 -31.50 -27.62 -0.12
C GLU A 531 -31.55 -27.66 -1.65
N ASP A 532 -31.07 -28.76 -2.22
CA ASP A 532 -31.12 -28.98 -3.67
C ASP A 532 -32.09 -30.13 -3.93
N ASP A 533 -33.33 -29.79 -4.31
CA ASP A 533 -34.42 -30.74 -4.58
C ASP A 533 -34.13 -31.64 -5.79
N ILE A 534 -33.22 -31.21 -6.70
CA ILE A 534 -32.87 -31.96 -7.91
C ILE A 534 -31.89 -33.10 -7.58
N LEU A 535 -30.90 -32.79 -6.73
CA LEU A 535 -29.86 -33.73 -6.33
C LEU A 535 -30.22 -34.48 -5.01
N GLY A 536 -31.27 -34.04 -4.32
CA GLY A 536 -31.62 -34.52 -3.00
C GLY A 536 -30.57 -34.19 -1.93
N ASN A 537 -29.77 -33.15 -2.14
CA ASN A 537 -28.79 -32.73 -1.17
C ASN A 537 -29.45 -31.86 -0.10
N PRO A 538 -29.31 -32.19 1.19
CA PRO A 538 -29.90 -31.42 2.27
C PRO A 538 -29.21 -30.03 2.37
N SER A 539 -29.93 -29.07 2.94
CA SER A 539 -29.35 -27.80 3.30
C SER A 539 -28.16 -27.99 4.26
N ALA A 540 -27.15 -27.19 4.10
CA ALA A 540 -25.97 -27.24 4.97
C ALA A 540 -25.49 -25.83 5.30
N ARG A 541 -25.19 -25.61 6.57
CA ARG A 541 -24.55 -24.36 7.02
C ARG A 541 -23.47 -24.69 8.04
N ALA A 542 -22.34 -24.09 7.92
CA ALA A 542 -21.27 -24.30 8.89
C ALA A 542 -20.32 -23.11 8.96
N PHE A 543 -19.72 -22.97 10.13
CA PHE A 543 -18.57 -22.08 10.36
C PHE A 543 -17.30 -22.92 10.33
N LYS A 544 -16.28 -22.42 9.65
CA LYS A 544 -14.97 -23.06 9.50
C LYS A 544 -13.87 -22.06 9.83
N TYR A 545 -12.73 -22.53 10.29
CA TYR A 545 -11.54 -21.74 10.50
C TYR A 545 -10.29 -22.50 10.09
N GLY A 546 -9.28 -21.73 9.68
CA GLY A 546 -7.96 -22.25 9.37
C GLY A 546 -6.89 -21.27 9.83
N TYR A 547 -5.74 -21.76 10.19
CA TYR A 547 -4.62 -20.96 10.68
C TYR A 547 -3.30 -21.54 10.22
N GLY A 548 -2.26 -20.73 10.25
CA GLY A 548 -0.95 -21.17 9.83
C GLY A 548 0.07 -20.06 9.69
N ILE A 549 1.14 -20.39 8.99
CA ILE A 549 2.23 -19.47 8.68
C ILE A 549 2.57 -19.56 7.19
N GLY A 550 3.15 -18.51 6.67
CA GLY A 550 3.57 -18.50 5.26
C GLY A 550 4.66 -17.50 4.96
N ILE A 551 5.11 -17.57 3.74
CA ILE A 551 6.08 -16.63 3.15
C ILE A 551 5.55 -16.18 1.81
N ARG A 552 5.71 -14.88 1.52
CA ARG A 552 5.52 -14.32 0.18
C ARG A 552 6.83 -13.72 -0.28
N LEU A 553 7.20 -14.02 -1.51
CA LEU A 553 8.46 -13.59 -2.11
C LEU A 553 8.20 -12.95 -3.47
N ASP A 554 8.76 -11.78 -3.69
CA ASP A 554 8.84 -11.19 -5.02
C ASP A 554 9.98 -11.85 -5.79
N THR A 555 9.64 -12.53 -6.86
CA THR A 555 10.58 -13.29 -7.69
C THR A 555 10.55 -12.81 -9.13
N ALA A 556 11.53 -13.20 -9.93
CA ALA A 556 11.54 -12.91 -11.36
C ALA A 556 10.34 -13.49 -12.12
N LEU A 557 9.66 -14.50 -11.54
CA LEU A 557 8.47 -15.15 -12.11
C LEU A 557 7.15 -14.53 -11.58
N GLY A 558 7.21 -13.57 -10.66
CA GLY A 558 6.04 -12.98 -10.00
C GLY A 558 6.07 -13.19 -8.48
N ASN A 559 4.98 -12.80 -7.82
CA ASN A 559 4.85 -12.94 -6.37
C ASN A 559 4.48 -14.38 -6.00
N LEU A 560 5.45 -15.14 -5.49
CA LEU A 560 5.26 -16.51 -5.02
C LEU A 560 4.83 -16.51 -3.55
N GLY A 561 3.67 -17.11 -3.27
CA GLY A 561 3.18 -17.37 -1.92
C GLY A 561 3.26 -18.85 -1.58
N VAL A 562 3.80 -19.18 -0.41
CA VAL A 562 3.77 -20.53 0.15
C VAL A 562 3.25 -20.44 1.58
N SER A 563 2.27 -21.24 1.93
CA SER A 563 1.75 -21.31 3.30
C SER A 563 1.50 -22.74 3.75
N LEU A 564 1.82 -22.99 5.02
CA LEU A 564 1.47 -24.19 5.74
C LEU A 564 0.25 -23.90 6.61
N ALA A 565 -0.84 -24.60 6.36
CA ALA A 565 -2.16 -24.29 6.90
C ALA A 565 -2.82 -25.51 7.52
N LEU A 566 -3.49 -25.30 8.67
CA LEU A 566 -4.29 -26.28 9.36
C LEU A 566 -5.75 -25.81 9.39
N GLY A 567 -6.66 -26.65 8.98
CA GLY A 567 -8.10 -26.44 9.15
C GLY A 567 -8.61 -26.98 10.48
N GLN A 568 -9.90 -26.80 10.73
CA GLN A 568 -10.55 -27.29 11.94
C GLN A 568 -10.41 -28.82 12.08
N GLY A 569 -9.76 -29.26 13.16
CA GLY A 569 -9.54 -30.68 13.45
C GLY A 569 -8.32 -31.32 12.79
N ASP A 570 -7.53 -30.53 12.05
CA ASP A 570 -6.27 -31.02 11.48
C ASP A 570 -5.18 -31.20 12.53
N SER A 571 -4.30 -32.15 12.27
CA SER A 571 -3.01 -32.33 12.92
C SER A 571 -1.87 -31.89 11.99
N PHE A 572 -0.65 -31.76 12.49
CA PHE A 572 0.50 -31.44 11.63
C PHE A 572 0.68 -32.43 10.47
N GLY A 573 0.32 -33.70 10.65
CA GLY A 573 0.40 -34.70 9.59
C GLY A 573 -0.66 -34.53 8.48
N THR A 574 -1.71 -33.77 8.70
CA THR A 574 -2.77 -33.46 7.73
C THR A 574 -2.77 -32.01 7.28
N ALA A 575 -1.73 -31.24 7.67
CA ALA A 575 -1.55 -29.87 7.24
C ALA A 575 -1.53 -29.76 5.71
N LYS A 576 -2.08 -28.67 5.18
CA LYS A 576 -2.09 -28.38 3.74
C LYS A 576 -0.99 -27.39 3.42
N ILE A 577 -0.28 -27.65 2.34
CA ILE A 577 0.68 -26.71 1.78
C ILE A 577 -0.04 -26.04 0.61
N HIS A 578 -0.23 -24.73 0.72
CA HIS A 578 -0.75 -23.94 -0.38
C HIS A 578 0.42 -23.22 -1.07
N ILE A 579 0.51 -23.37 -2.37
CA ILE A 579 1.48 -22.69 -3.21
C ILE A 579 0.68 -21.91 -4.25
N GLY A 580 0.90 -20.62 -4.35
CA GLY A 580 0.22 -19.76 -5.31
C GLY A 580 1.17 -18.72 -5.90
N LEU A 581 1.02 -18.48 -7.20
CA LEU A 581 1.54 -17.29 -7.84
C LEU A 581 0.43 -16.24 -7.81
N ILE A 582 0.73 -15.08 -7.25
CA ILE A 582 -0.23 -13.99 -7.11
C ILE A 582 -0.03 -13.06 -8.28
N ASN A 583 -0.85 -13.22 -9.28
CA ASN A 583 -0.90 -12.38 -10.47
C ASN A 583 -2.27 -11.72 -10.60
N ASP A 584 -2.31 -10.60 -11.31
CA ASP A 584 -3.55 -9.88 -11.60
C ASP A 584 -4.46 -10.71 -12.52
N PHE A 585 -5.53 -11.24 -11.98
CA PHE A 585 -6.66 -11.72 -12.76
C PHE A 585 -7.97 -11.16 -12.23
#